data_dc32542486c2b9b6155eba5b623d739d
#
_entry.id   dc32542486c2b9b6155eba5b623d739d
#
_cell.length_a   1.000
_cell.length_b   1.000
_cell.length_c   1.000
_cell.angle_alpha   90.00
_cell.angle_beta   90.00
_cell.angle_gamma   90.00
#
_symmetry.space_group_name_H-M   'P 1'
#
loop_
_entity.id
_entity.type
_entity.pdbx_description
1 polymer ?
#
loop_
_entity_poly.entity_id
_entity_poly.type
_entity_poly.pdbx_seq_one_letter_code
_entity_poly.pdbx_strand_id
1 'polypeptide(L)'
;ALTNLVFAPLEKGLSGVSLSANWMWPCNNPGEDARLYSAVKAVSDFAIELGINIPTGKDSLSMKQKYPDMDVLAPGTVIISTVGNCDDITNIVEPVLQPQYDAPIYYINMSGDDHKLGGSSFGQTQN
;
A
#
# COMPACT_ATOMS: atom_id res chain seq x y z
N ALA A 1 -0.83 0.63 -3.51
CA ALA A 1 -2.13 1.29 -3.65
C ALA A 1 -2.14 2.17 -4.90
N LEU A 2 -1.31 3.21 -4.99
CA LEU A 2 -1.30 4.15 -6.14
C LEU A 2 -1.02 3.47 -7.48
N THR A 3 -0.11 2.51 -7.53
CA THR A 3 0.21 1.75 -8.75
C THR A 3 -0.98 0.96 -9.29
N ASN A 4 -1.88 0.51 -8.41
CA ASN A 4 -3.11 -0.17 -8.84
C ASN A 4 -4.16 0.81 -9.40
N LEU A 5 -4.06 2.08 -9.03
CA LEU A 5 -5.01 3.12 -9.45
C LEU A 5 -4.57 3.88 -10.71
N VAL A 6 -3.28 3.83 -11.05
CA VAL A 6 -2.68 4.68 -12.11
C VAL A 6 -3.31 4.46 -13.50
N PHE A 7 -3.90 3.30 -13.73
CA PHE A 7 -4.57 2.96 -14.99
C PHE A 7 -6.07 3.30 -15.02
N ALA A 8 -6.62 3.80 -13.91
CA ALA A 8 -8.00 4.25 -13.90
C ALA A 8 -8.12 5.65 -14.54
N PRO A 9 -9.18 5.92 -15.32
CA PRO A 9 -9.42 7.22 -15.94
C PRO A 9 -9.93 8.22 -14.90
N LEU A 10 -9.04 8.68 -14.03
CA LEU A 10 -9.36 9.58 -12.93
C LEU A 10 -9.67 10.99 -13.44
N GLU A 11 -10.81 11.53 -13.03
CA GLU A 11 -11.30 12.88 -13.40
C GLU A 11 -10.28 14.00 -13.16
N LYS A 12 -9.55 13.91 -12.05
CA LYS A 12 -8.57 14.94 -11.64
C LYS A 12 -7.16 14.39 -11.46
N GLY A 13 -6.87 13.22 -12.05
CA GLY A 13 -5.61 12.55 -11.81
C GLY A 13 -5.36 12.32 -10.32
N LEU A 14 -4.11 12.42 -9.87
CA LEU A 14 -3.75 12.19 -8.47
C LEU A 14 -4.40 13.20 -7.50
N SER A 15 -4.70 14.42 -7.93
CA SER A 15 -5.34 15.42 -7.06
C SER A 15 -6.78 15.08 -6.69
N GLY A 16 -7.42 14.17 -7.42
CA GLY A 16 -8.75 13.63 -7.12
C GLY A 16 -8.74 12.37 -6.27
N VAL A 17 -7.56 11.91 -5.81
CA VAL A 17 -7.42 10.69 -5.03
C VAL A 17 -7.49 11.00 -3.54
N SER A 18 -8.19 10.15 -2.80
CA SER A 18 -8.16 10.09 -1.34
C SER A 18 -7.72 8.71 -0.87
N LEU A 19 -7.04 8.66 0.25
CA LEU A 19 -6.55 7.42 0.85
C LEU A 19 -7.29 7.11 2.14
N SER A 20 -7.40 5.82 2.45
CA SER A 20 -7.74 5.30 3.78
C SER A 20 -6.59 4.46 4.29
N ALA A 21 -6.09 4.76 5.48
CA ALA A 21 -4.95 4.07 6.08
C ALA A 21 -5.40 3.20 7.25
N ASN A 22 -5.23 1.88 7.14
CA ASN A 22 -5.53 0.94 8.22
C ASN A 22 -4.22 0.44 8.82
N TRP A 23 -4.04 0.69 10.11
CA TRP A 23 -2.83 0.35 10.87
C TRP A 23 -3.07 -0.84 11.78
N MET A 24 -2.20 -1.84 11.71
CA MET A 24 -2.19 -2.98 12.61
C MET A 24 -0.79 -3.06 13.22
N TRP A 25 -0.70 -2.86 14.54
CA TRP A 25 0.60 -2.69 15.19
C TRP A 25 0.60 -3.21 16.63
N PRO A 26 1.68 -3.88 17.08
CA PRO A 26 1.77 -4.37 18.47
C PRO A 26 2.39 -3.32 19.39
N CYS A 27 1.79 -2.11 19.49
CA CYS A 27 2.35 -0.94 20.19
C CYS A 27 2.64 -1.15 21.67
N ASN A 28 1.99 -2.12 22.32
CA ASN A 28 2.22 -2.44 23.74
C ASN A 28 3.56 -3.17 23.99
N ASN A 29 4.45 -3.20 23.00
CA ASN A 29 5.75 -3.85 23.11
C ASN A 29 6.87 -2.83 22.91
N PRO A 30 8.03 -3.02 23.56
CA PRO A 30 9.10 -2.04 23.55
C PRO A 30 9.54 -1.65 22.14
N GLY A 31 9.57 -0.35 21.85
CA GLY A 31 10.03 0.23 20.58
C GLY A 31 8.99 0.22 19.45
N GLU A 32 7.86 -0.47 19.59
CA GLU A 32 6.86 -0.56 18.54
C GLU A 32 6.06 0.74 18.35
N ASP A 33 5.89 1.52 19.38
CA ASP A 33 5.32 2.87 19.32
C ASP A 33 6.18 3.83 18.50
N ALA A 34 7.51 3.81 18.71
CA ALA A 34 8.45 4.59 17.92
C ALA A 34 8.48 4.16 16.44
N ARG A 35 8.40 2.86 16.19
CA ARG A 35 8.30 2.32 14.82
C ARG A 35 6.99 2.74 14.14
N LEU A 36 5.85 2.69 14.85
CA LEU A 36 4.58 3.18 14.32
C LEU A 36 4.67 4.67 13.99
N TYR A 37 5.21 5.48 14.89
CA TYR A 37 5.40 6.92 14.63
C TYR A 37 6.21 7.16 13.34
N SER A 38 7.31 6.44 13.18
CA SER A 38 8.16 6.56 12.00
C SER A 38 7.41 6.16 10.72
N ALA A 39 6.61 5.09 10.78
CA ALA A 39 5.81 4.63 9.64
C ALA A 39 4.71 5.64 9.28
N VAL A 40 3.99 6.17 10.28
CA VAL A 40 2.95 7.20 10.07
C VAL A 40 3.56 8.45 9.48
N LYS A 41 4.71 8.88 10.01
CA LYS A 41 5.43 10.04 9.48
C LYS A 41 5.81 9.84 8.00
N ALA A 42 6.38 8.70 7.66
CA ALA A 42 6.78 8.40 6.28
C ALA A 42 5.57 8.40 5.31
N VAL A 43 4.45 7.81 5.71
CA VAL A 43 3.22 7.83 4.90
C VAL A 43 2.67 9.25 4.77
N SER A 44 2.68 10.03 5.85
CA SER A 44 2.21 11.41 5.86
C SER A 44 3.08 12.30 4.95
N ASP A 45 4.40 12.26 5.11
CA ASP A 45 5.32 13.05 4.31
C ASP A 45 5.14 12.74 2.81
N PHE A 46 5.04 11.45 2.46
CA PHE A 46 4.84 11.02 1.09
C PHE A 46 3.49 11.48 0.52
N ALA A 47 2.41 11.39 1.31
CA ALA A 47 1.09 11.85 0.89
C ALA A 47 1.06 13.38 0.67
N ILE A 48 1.73 14.15 1.54
CA ILE A 48 1.88 15.60 1.40
C ILE A 48 2.65 15.95 0.12
N GLU A 49 3.77 15.26 -0.13
CA GLU A 49 4.58 15.47 -1.33
C GLU A 49 3.78 15.23 -2.62
N LEU A 50 2.90 14.24 -2.62
CA LEU A 50 2.02 13.93 -3.75
C LEU A 50 0.77 14.81 -3.82
N GLY A 51 0.46 15.59 -2.80
CA GLY A 51 -0.76 16.38 -2.71
C GLY A 51 -2.03 15.52 -2.53
N ILE A 52 -1.90 14.33 -1.92
CA ILE A 52 -3.00 13.39 -1.70
C ILE A 52 -3.40 13.42 -0.22
N ASN A 53 -4.71 13.48 0.07
CA ASN A 53 -5.21 13.46 1.44
C ASN A 53 -5.44 12.03 1.97
N ILE A 54 -5.37 11.90 3.30
CA ILE A 54 -5.73 10.68 4.04
C ILE A 54 -6.82 11.04 5.05
N PRO A 55 -8.08 11.19 4.59
CA PRO A 55 -9.15 11.71 5.45
C PRO A 55 -9.67 10.69 6.46
N THR A 56 -9.37 9.42 6.28
CA THR A 56 -9.93 8.34 7.10
C THR A 56 -8.96 7.17 7.25
N GLY A 57 -9.24 6.35 8.21
CA GLY A 57 -8.50 5.13 8.49
C GLY A 57 -9.01 4.47 9.76
N LYS A 58 -8.32 3.44 10.16
CA LYS A 58 -8.58 2.75 11.43
C LYS A 58 -7.28 2.13 11.95
N ASP A 59 -7.22 1.92 13.24
CA ASP A 59 -6.07 1.31 13.89
C ASP A 59 -6.44 0.11 14.77
N SER A 60 -5.49 -0.79 14.95
CA SER A 60 -5.51 -1.88 15.91
C SER A 60 -4.10 -1.98 16.50
N LEU A 61 -3.91 -1.39 17.69
CA LEU A 61 -2.57 -1.12 18.25
C LEU A 61 -2.09 -2.14 19.27
N SER A 62 -2.82 -3.23 19.50
CA SER A 62 -2.45 -4.29 20.43
C SER A 62 -2.40 -5.66 19.75
N MET A 63 -1.94 -5.70 18.52
CA MET A 63 -1.97 -6.87 17.66
C MET A 63 -0.94 -7.92 18.07
N LYS A 64 -1.35 -8.82 18.97
CA LYS A 64 -0.59 -10.02 19.32
C LYS A 64 -1.50 -11.17 19.68
N GLN A 65 -1.02 -12.39 19.48
CA GLN A 65 -1.65 -13.63 19.91
C GLN A 65 -0.85 -14.19 21.09
N LYS A 66 -1.54 -14.44 22.19
CA LYS A 66 -0.96 -15.09 23.38
C LYS A 66 -1.20 -16.60 23.32
N TYR A 67 -0.14 -17.34 23.54
CA TYR A 67 -0.15 -18.80 23.75
C TYR A 67 0.36 -19.11 25.17
N PRO A 68 0.16 -20.33 25.72
CA PRO A 68 0.63 -20.68 27.06
C PRO A 68 2.12 -20.44 27.27
N ASP A 69 2.93 -20.71 26.25
CA ASP A 69 4.39 -20.69 26.32
C ASP A 69 5.06 -19.53 25.56
N MET A 70 4.29 -18.73 24.80
CA MET A 70 4.86 -17.65 23.99
C MET A 70 3.81 -16.61 23.55
N ASP A 71 4.26 -15.40 23.34
CA ASP A 71 3.51 -14.36 22.63
C ASP A 71 3.99 -14.28 21.17
N VAL A 72 3.07 -14.31 20.21
CA VAL A 72 3.36 -14.04 18.80
C VAL A 72 2.89 -12.63 18.45
N LEU A 73 3.82 -11.75 18.14
CA LEU A 73 3.55 -10.38 17.75
C LEU A 73 3.20 -10.33 16.26
N ALA A 74 2.14 -9.59 15.91
CA ALA A 74 1.87 -9.26 14.52
C ALA A 74 2.97 -8.31 13.99
N PRO A 75 3.43 -8.48 12.75
CA PRO A 75 4.30 -7.49 12.13
C PRO A 75 3.59 -6.16 12.00
N GLY A 76 4.30 -5.05 12.26
CA GLY A 76 3.76 -3.72 12.01
C GLY A 76 3.34 -3.58 10.55
N THR A 77 2.07 -3.29 10.31
CA THR A 77 1.45 -3.31 8.98
C THR A 77 0.59 -2.09 8.75
N VAL A 78 0.66 -1.51 7.56
CA VAL A 78 -0.31 -0.54 7.07
C VAL A 78 -0.93 -1.05 5.77
N ILE A 79 -2.26 -0.98 5.69
CA ILE A 79 -3.01 -1.26 4.46
C ILE A 79 -3.61 0.06 3.98
N ILE A 80 -3.18 0.50 2.80
CA ILE A 80 -3.67 1.71 2.16
C ILE A 80 -4.68 1.33 1.08
N SER A 81 -5.90 1.83 1.22
CA SER A 81 -6.92 1.81 0.18
C SER A 81 -6.97 3.15 -0.53
N THR A 82 -7.19 3.13 -1.82
CA THR A 82 -7.31 4.34 -2.66
C THR A 82 -8.71 4.44 -3.23
N VAL A 83 -9.21 5.68 -3.33
CA VAL A 83 -10.47 5.99 -3.99
C VAL A 83 -10.32 7.26 -4.82
N GLY A 84 -10.96 7.29 -5.97
CA GLY A 84 -11.02 8.44 -6.86
C GLY A 84 -12.23 8.34 -7.78
N ASN A 85 -12.69 9.48 -8.28
CA ASN A 85 -13.77 9.52 -9.27
C ASN A 85 -13.22 9.29 -10.68
N CYS A 86 -13.95 8.53 -11.47
CA CYS A 86 -13.65 8.30 -12.89
C CYS A 86 -14.68 9.04 -13.75
N ASP A 87 -14.23 9.68 -14.81
CA ASP A 87 -15.09 10.36 -15.78
C ASP A 87 -15.87 9.38 -16.64
N ASP A 88 -15.19 8.32 -17.08
CA ASP A 88 -15.75 7.34 -17.99
C ASP A 88 -15.28 5.93 -17.62
N ILE A 89 -16.19 5.14 -17.05
CA ILE A 89 -15.93 3.76 -16.68
C ILE A 89 -15.95 2.78 -17.86
N THR A 90 -16.35 3.24 -19.05
CA THR A 90 -16.34 2.40 -20.25
C THR A 90 -14.95 2.32 -20.89
N ASN A 91 -14.06 3.24 -20.54
CA ASN A 91 -12.71 3.35 -21.07
C ASN A 91 -11.66 2.96 -20.02
N ILE A 92 -11.84 1.81 -19.41
CA ILE A 92 -10.91 1.26 -18.42
C ILE A 92 -9.89 0.32 -19.06
N VAL A 93 -8.69 0.26 -18.47
CA VAL A 93 -7.68 -0.74 -18.83
C VAL A 93 -7.88 -1.98 -17.95
N GLU A 94 -8.33 -3.07 -18.57
CA GLU A 94 -8.49 -4.34 -17.90
C GLU A 94 -7.13 -5.06 -17.71
N PRO A 95 -6.96 -5.88 -16.66
CA PRO A 95 -5.73 -6.64 -16.42
C PRO A 95 -5.65 -7.89 -17.33
N VAL A 96 -5.98 -7.72 -18.61
CA VAL A 96 -5.99 -8.78 -19.62
C VAL A 96 -5.20 -8.31 -20.83
N LEU A 97 -4.18 -9.08 -21.21
CA LEU A 97 -3.45 -8.82 -22.44
C LEU A 97 -4.37 -9.03 -23.66
N GLN A 98 -4.41 -8.05 -24.54
CA GLN A 98 -5.21 -8.08 -25.76
C GLN A 98 -4.34 -8.56 -26.92
N PRO A 99 -4.38 -9.84 -27.32
CA PRO A 99 -3.44 -10.43 -28.28
C PRO A 99 -3.62 -9.89 -29.71
N GLN A 100 -4.76 -9.26 -30.00
CA GLN A 100 -5.04 -8.63 -31.28
C GLN A 100 -4.31 -7.30 -31.49
N TYR A 101 -3.69 -6.74 -30.47
CA TYR A 101 -2.92 -5.51 -30.53
C TYR A 101 -1.43 -5.83 -30.43
N ASP A 102 -0.65 -5.36 -31.39
CA ASP A 102 0.81 -5.39 -31.31
C ASP A 102 1.29 -4.25 -30.41
N ALA A 103 1.07 -4.44 -29.11
CA ALA A 103 1.36 -3.43 -28.10
C ALA A 103 2.69 -3.75 -27.40
N PRO A 104 3.59 -2.76 -27.21
CA PRO A 104 4.83 -2.97 -26.48
C PRO A 104 4.55 -3.19 -24.98
N ILE A 105 5.35 -4.06 -24.38
CA ILE A 105 5.37 -4.26 -22.92
C ILE A 105 6.49 -3.41 -22.34
N TYR A 106 6.16 -2.51 -21.43
CA TYR A 106 7.12 -1.67 -20.73
C TYR A 106 7.41 -2.22 -19.33
N TYR A 107 8.68 -2.30 -18.99
CA TYR A 107 9.13 -2.60 -17.63
C TYR A 107 9.77 -1.36 -17.03
N ILE A 108 9.20 -0.89 -15.91
CA ILE A 108 9.73 0.25 -15.15
C ILE A 108 10.41 -0.29 -13.91
N ASN A 109 11.74 -0.27 -13.89
CA ASN A 109 12.51 -0.68 -12.71
C ASN A 109 12.66 0.50 -11.74
N MET A 110 11.95 0.43 -10.62
CA MET A 110 12.01 1.42 -9.54
C MET A 110 12.88 0.97 -8.35
N SER A 111 13.46 -0.24 -8.42
CA SER A 111 14.28 -0.78 -7.33
C SER A 111 15.77 -0.44 -7.44
N GLY A 112 16.21 0.17 -8.55
CA GLY A 112 17.63 0.34 -8.83
C GLY A 112 18.34 -1.00 -8.85
N ASP A 113 19.41 -1.14 -8.08
CA ASP A 113 20.18 -2.38 -7.95
C ASP A 113 19.73 -3.26 -6.76
N ASP A 114 18.70 -2.85 -6.04
CA ASP A 114 18.18 -3.60 -4.88
C ASP A 114 17.01 -4.50 -5.31
N HIS A 115 17.29 -5.79 -5.48
CA HIS A 115 16.33 -6.80 -5.91
C HIS A 115 15.79 -7.66 -4.76
N LYS A 116 15.70 -7.10 -3.57
CA LYS A 116 15.14 -7.81 -2.41
C LYS A 116 13.65 -8.05 -2.57
N LEU A 117 13.22 -9.24 -2.18
CA LEU A 117 11.81 -9.62 -2.23
C LEU A 117 10.97 -8.98 -1.11
N GLY A 118 11.61 -8.54 -0.01
CA GLY A 118 10.95 -7.95 1.15
C GLY A 118 9.88 -8.86 1.73
N GLY A 119 8.78 -8.26 2.16
CA GLY A 119 7.58 -8.96 2.64
C GLY A 119 6.58 -9.35 1.56
N SER A 120 7.00 -9.44 0.29
CA SER A 120 6.12 -9.83 -0.82
C SER A 120 5.55 -11.24 -0.62
N SER A 121 4.39 -11.50 -1.23
CA SER A 121 3.79 -12.84 -1.21
C SER A 121 4.75 -13.89 -1.78
N PHE A 122 5.49 -13.55 -2.83
CA PHE A 122 6.49 -14.44 -3.40
C PHE A 122 7.63 -14.70 -2.40
N GLY A 123 8.15 -13.68 -1.74
CA GLY A 123 9.18 -13.83 -0.70
C GLY A 123 8.73 -14.75 0.45
N GLN A 124 7.47 -14.64 0.86
CA GLN A 124 6.89 -15.47 1.93
C GLN A 124 6.73 -16.94 1.53
N THR A 125 6.61 -17.25 0.25
CA THR A 125 6.44 -18.63 -0.24
C THR A 125 7.77 -19.34 -0.49
N GLN A 126 8.91 -18.67 -0.36
CA GLN A 126 10.24 -19.24 -0.61
C GLN A 126 10.96 -19.72 0.67
N ASN A 127 10.33 -19.62 1.84
CA ASN A 127 10.88 -20.05 3.14
C ASN A 127 10.48 -21.49 3.47
#